data_66ebbe516b303f8b63e76a1a61faec73
#
_entry.id   66ebbe516b303f8b63e76a1a61faec73
#
_cell.length_a   1.000
_cell.length_b   1.000
_cell.length_c   1.000
_cell.angle_alpha   90.00
_cell.angle_beta   90.00
_cell.angle_gamma   90.00
#
_symmetry.space_group_name_H-M   'P 1'
#
loop_
_entity.id
_entity.type
_entity.pdbx_description
1 polymer ?
#
loop_
_entity_poly.entity_id
_entity_poly.type
_entity_poly.pdbx_seq_one_letter_code
_entity_poly.pdbx_strand_id
1 'polypeptide(L)'
;MIFQIVIPFLIVCALFTAGHFFVKSSNSGIYLPEMTIENEVSVSPDAPEDVDPVNIDPETGAILPDKYNYMKIENVFSGQLTDTNELFSLELALLTKQPSVSSDLFLAALFEIEANVVAEITNNILEVTRSQLSSTNGRKELSHKIKDAVNVYLEKNDMKPAITEVFIINVNII
;
A
#
# COMPACT_ATOMS: atom_id res chain seq x y z
N MET A 1 -4.19 -57.16 -7.81
CA MET A 1 -4.97 -55.94 -7.52
C MET A 1 -4.24 -54.92 -6.62
N ILE A 2 -3.46 -55.32 -5.62
CA ILE A 2 -2.76 -54.41 -4.71
C ILE A 2 -1.69 -53.59 -5.44
N PHE A 3 -0.95 -54.14 -6.38
CA PHE A 3 0.10 -53.41 -7.15
C PHE A 3 -0.41 -52.28 -8.02
N GLN A 4 -1.66 -52.35 -8.51
CA GLN A 4 -2.26 -51.30 -9.33
C GLN A 4 -2.61 -50.01 -8.55
N ILE A 5 -2.74 -50.10 -7.22
CA ILE A 5 -3.06 -48.97 -6.36
C ILE A 5 -1.80 -48.41 -5.71
N VAL A 6 -0.84 -49.27 -5.37
CA VAL A 6 0.39 -48.90 -4.67
C VAL A 6 1.36 -48.11 -5.57
N ILE A 7 1.49 -48.48 -6.84
CA ILE A 7 2.41 -47.81 -7.77
C ILE A 7 2.04 -46.34 -8.01
N PRO A 8 0.78 -45.97 -8.35
CA PRO A 8 0.47 -44.54 -8.52
C PRO A 8 0.58 -43.74 -7.24
N PHE A 9 0.32 -44.33 -6.06
CA PHE A 9 0.50 -43.67 -4.79
C PHE A 9 1.97 -43.34 -4.50
N LEU A 10 2.89 -44.29 -4.79
CA LEU A 10 4.34 -44.04 -4.64
C LEU A 10 4.86 -42.96 -5.58
N ILE A 11 4.33 -42.87 -6.81
CA ILE A 11 4.70 -41.83 -7.78
C ILE A 11 4.26 -40.45 -7.29
N VAL A 12 3.04 -40.35 -6.76
CA VAL A 12 2.55 -39.08 -6.19
C VAL A 12 3.38 -38.64 -4.98
N CYS A 13 3.72 -39.54 -4.07
CA CYS A 13 4.58 -39.26 -2.93
C CYS A 13 5.99 -38.83 -3.36
N ALA A 14 6.58 -39.47 -4.39
CA ALA A 14 7.88 -39.10 -4.93
C ALA A 14 7.88 -37.70 -5.57
N LEU A 15 6.83 -37.35 -6.31
CA LEU A 15 6.68 -36.02 -6.89
C LEU A 15 6.47 -34.94 -5.83
N PHE A 16 5.74 -35.26 -4.76
CA PHE A 16 5.53 -34.33 -3.65
C PHE A 16 6.82 -34.04 -2.87
N THR A 17 7.63 -35.09 -2.60
CA THR A 17 8.93 -34.95 -1.94
C THR A 17 9.94 -34.20 -2.82
N ALA A 18 9.95 -34.47 -4.13
CA ALA A 18 10.81 -33.75 -5.06
C ALA A 18 10.39 -32.27 -5.16
N GLY A 19 9.08 -31.97 -5.23
CA GLY A 19 8.55 -30.62 -5.24
C GLY A 19 8.90 -29.85 -3.96
N HIS A 20 8.81 -30.49 -2.80
CA HIS A 20 9.18 -29.88 -1.52
C HIS A 20 10.69 -29.56 -1.42
N PHE A 21 11.53 -30.40 -2.01
CA PHE A 21 12.97 -30.15 -2.08
C PHE A 21 13.32 -29.00 -3.02
N PHE A 22 12.61 -28.88 -4.15
CA PHE A 22 12.79 -27.77 -5.09
C PHE A 22 12.37 -26.44 -4.49
N VAL A 23 11.22 -26.38 -3.82
CA VAL A 23 10.75 -25.15 -3.15
C VAL A 23 11.69 -24.74 -2.01
N LYS A 24 12.22 -25.69 -1.25
CA LYS A 24 13.16 -25.39 -0.17
C LYS A 24 14.55 -24.97 -0.69
N SER A 25 14.93 -25.42 -1.90
CA SER A 25 16.19 -25.03 -2.56
C SER A 25 16.08 -23.65 -3.24
N SER A 26 14.88 -23.21 -3.63
CA SER A 26 14.66 -21.87 -4.17
C SER A 26 14.56 -20.79 -3.08
N ASN A 27 14.42 -21.21 -1.82
CA ASN A 27 14.46 -20.32 -0.66
C ASN A 27 15.89 -20.18 -0.07
N SER A 28 16.93 -20.51 -0.82
CA SER A 28 18.27 -20.02 -0.54
C SER A 28 18.21 -18.50 -0.72
N GLY A 29 18.18 -17.82 0.43
CA GLY A 29 18.00 -16.39 0.54
C GLY A 29 18.77 -15.63 -0.53
N ILE A 30 18.14 -14.62 -1.06
CA ILE A 30 18.87 -13.53 -1.66
C ILE A 30 19.85 -13.09 -0.58
N TYR A 31 21.10 -13.54 -0.69
CA TYR A 31 22.20 -12.92 0.02
C TYR A 31 22.25 -11.49 -0.54
N LEU A 32 21.56 -10.59 0.14
CA LEU A 32 21.95 -9.20 0.09
C LEU A 32 23.42 -9.20 0.55
N PRO A 33 24.36 -8.80 -0.30
CA PRO A 33 25.71 -8.56 0.19
C PRO A 33 25.54 -7.58 1.34
N GLU A 34 26.04 -7.95 2.51
CA GLU A 34 26.23 -7.05 3.63
C GLU A 34 27.15 -5.94 3.09
N MET A 35 26.54 -4.89 2.52
CA MET A 35 27.27 -3.68 2.20
C MET A 35 27.62 -3.06 3.54
N THR A 36 28.79 -3.44 4.04
CA THR A 36 29.54 -2.60 4.96
C THR A 36 29.78 -1.29 4.20
N ILE A 37 28.89 -0.32 4.40
CA ILE A 37 29.08 1.04 3.91
C ILE A 37 30.11 1.67 4.84
N GLU A 38 31.37 1.28 4.70
CA GLU A 38 32.50 2.14 5.01
C GLU A 38 32.74 3.04 3.78
N ASN A 39 31.78 3.90 3.50
CA ASN A 39 32.01 5.11 2.75
C ASN A 39 31.73 6.27 3.70
N GLU A 40 32.79 6.87 4.20
CA GLU A 40 32.74 8.28 4.61
C GLU A 40 32.20 9.05 3.40
N VAL A 41 30.88 9.28 3.41
CA VAL A 41 30.26 10.24 2.51
C VAL A 41 30.87 11.58 2.90
N SER A 42 31.83 12.04 2.10
CA SER A 42 32.25 13.44 2.14
C SER A 42 31.03 14.27 1.75
N VAL A 43 30.24 14.64 2.77
CA VAL A 43 29.12 15.57 2.61
C VAL A 43 29.70 16.85 2.04
N SER A 44 29.38 17.15 0.79
CA SER A 44 29.65 18.45 0.20
C SER A 44 28.93 19.51 1.01
N PRO A 45 29.57 20.62 1.42
CA PRO A 45 28.97 21.60 2.35
C PRO A 45 27.75 22.35 1.82
N ASP A 46 27.33 22.09 0.58
CA ASP A 46 26.22 22.79 -0.12
C ASP A 46 24.98 21.93 -0.36
N ALA A 47 24.85 20.74 0.29
CA ALA A 47 23.60 19.97 0.21
C ALA A 47 22.51 20.63 1.07
N PRO A 48 21.29 20.84 0.55
CA PRO A 48 20.18 21.33 1.36
C PRO A 48 19.90 20.38 2.52
N GLU A 49 19.78 20.93 3.74
CA GLU A 49 19.69 20.17 5.01
C GLU A 49 18.48 19.22 5.16
N ASP A 50 17.58 19.16 4.16
CA ASP A 50 16.31 18.40 4.21
C ASP A 50 16.23 17.24 3.18
N VAL A 51 17.34 16.75 2.64
CA VAL A 51 17.30 15.66 1.67
C VAL A 51 17.34 14.31 2.39
N ASP A 52 16.28 13.53 2.25
CA ASP A 52 16.26 12.13 2.68
C ASP A 52 17.38 11.35 1.96
N PRO A 53 18.40 10.82 2.67
CA PRO A 53 19.53 10.13 2.06
C PRO A 53 19.13 8.91 1.24
N VAL A 54 17.91 8.41 1.44
CA VAL A 54 17.34 7.29 0.65
C VAL A 54 16.95 7.72 -0.76
N ASN A 55 16.78 9.03 -1.01
CA ASN A 55 16.35 9.52 -2.33
C ASN A 55 17.53 9.96 -3.23
N ILE A 56 18.63 9.23 -3.15
CA ILE A 56 19.83 9.46 -3.96
C ILE A 56 19.97 8.28 -4.93
N ASP A 57 20.20 8.58 -6.20
CA ASP A 57 20.53 7.58 -7.21
C ASP A 57 21.85 6.87 -6.86
N PRO A 58 21.85 5.54 -6.65
CA PRO A 58 23.04 4.81 -6.25
C PRO A 58 24.14 4.77 -7.32
N GLU A 59 23.83 5.02 -8.60
CA GLU A 59 24.80 4.99 -9.70
C GLU A 59 25.41 6.36 -9.95
N THR A 60 24.63 7.42 -9.84
CA THR A 60 25.05 8.77 -10.21
C THR A 60 25.26 9.70 -9.01
N GLY A 61 24.78 9.33 -7.83
CA GLY A 61 24.76 10.19 -6.63
C GLY A 61 23.85 11.42 -6.77
N ALA A 62 22.99 11.45 -7.80
CA ALA A 62 22.07 12.57 -8.01
C ALA A 62 20.85 12.45 -7.11
N ILE A 63 20.35 13.60 -6.62
CA ILE A 63 19.09 13.67 -5.88
C ILE A 63 17.94 13.38 -6.84
N LEU A 64 17.16 12.36 -6.54
CA LEU A 64 15.97 12.00 -7.30
C LEU A 64 14.75 12.79 -6.81
N PRO A 65 13.83 13.21 -7.67
CA PRO A 65 12.58 13.82 -7.26
C PRO A 65 11.68 12.79 -6.57
N ASP A 66 10.82 13.26 -5.67
CA ASP A 66 9.76 12.42 -5.12
C ASP A 66 8.79 11.97 -6.22
N LYS A 67 8.35 10.72 -6.12
CA LYS A 67 7.37 10.13 -7.03
C LYS A 67 5.99 10.16 -6.41
N TYR A 68 5.03 10.63 -7.18
CA TYR A 68 3.62 10.57 -6.84
C TYR A 68 2.98 9.36 -7.51
N ASN A 69 2.29 8.52 -6.73
CA ASN A 69 1.53 7.40 -7.24
C ASN A 69 0.06 7.55 -6.88
N TYR A 70 -0.77 7.18 -7.83
CA TYR A 70 -2.22 7.21 -7.72
C TYR A 70 -2.74 5.79 -7.61
N MET A 71 -3.38 5.45 -6.50
CA MET A 71 -3.98 4.14 -6.25
C MET A 71 -5.49 4.29 -6.15
N LYS A 72 -6.23 3.77 -7.13
CA LYS A 72 -7.68 3.63 -7.03
C LYS A 72 -8.00 2.46 -6.10
N ILE A 73 -8.86 2.69 -5.11
CA ILE A 73 -9.43 1.61 -4.29
C ILE A 73 -10.52 0.93 -5.13
N GLU A 74 -10.40 -0.39 -5.34
CA GLU A 74 -11.37 -1.15 -6.14
C GLU A 74 -12.75 -1.26 -5.45
N ASN A 75 -12.78 -1.08 -4.13
CA ASN A 75 -14.01 -1.18 -3.34
C ASN A 75 -14.92 0.04 -3.55
N VAL A 76 -16.21 -0.20 -3.75
CA VAL A 76 -17.25 0.83 -3.72
C VAL A 76 -17.80 0.91 -2.30
N PHE A 77 -17.65 2.06 -1.67
CA PHE A 77 -18.15 2.31 -0.33
C PHE A 77 -19.62 2.73 -0.39
N SER A 78 -20.48 2.05 0.35
CA SER A 78 -21.91 2.36 0.38
C SER A 78 -22.45 2.33 1.80
N GLY A 79 -23.48 3.13 2.05
CA GLY A 79 -24.12 3.22 3.36
C GLY A 79 -25.37 4.07 3.34
N GLN A 80 -25.91 4.35 4.50
CA GLN A 80 -27.02 5.27 4.69
C GLN A 80 -26.51 6.57 5.31
N LEU A 81 -27.00 7.70 4.82
CA LEU A 81 -26.69 9.01 5.39
C LEU A 81 -27.28 9.16 6.77
N THR A 82 -26.53 9.76 7.69
CA THR A 82 -26.96 9.88 9.11
C THR A 82 -28.02 10.94 9.35
N ASP A 83 -28.12 11.93 8.47
CA ASP A 83 -29.07 13.04 8.55
C ASP A 83 -30.33 12.85 7.68
N THR A 84 -30.34 11.83 6.83
CA THR A 84 -31.47 11.46 5.96
C THR A 84 -31.59 9.94 5.87
N ASN A 85 -32.67 9.45 5.25
CA ASN A 85 -32.84 8.01 4.98
C ASN A 85 -32.29 7.61 3.59
N GLU A 86 -31.56 8.50 2.93
CA GLU A 86 -31.00 8.25 1.62
C GLU A 86 -29.77 7.34 1.70
N LEU A 87 -29.57 6.54 0.67
CA LEU A 87 -28.39 5.73 0.51
C LEU A 87 -27.33 6.50 -0.28
N PHE A 88 -26.07 6.23 0.00
CA PHE A 88 -24.97 6.77 -0.78
C PHE A 88 -24.04 5.67 -1.27
N SER A 89 -23.34 5.96 -2.35
CA SER A 89 -22.16 5.21 -2.77
C SER A 89 -21.05 6.16 -3.18
N LEU A 90 -19.79 5.79 -2.87
CA LEU A 90 -18.62 6.56 -3.29
C LEU A 90 -17.45 5.65 -3.67
N GLU A 91 -16.66 6.15 -4.60
CA GLU A 91 -15.39 5.55 -5.00
C GLU A 91 -14.25 6.50 -4.62
N LEU A 92 -13.14 5.93 -4.17
CA LEU A 92 -11.99 6.66 -3.65
C LEU A 92 -10.70 6.30 -4.37
N ALA A 93 -9.79 7.27 -4.41
CA ALA A 93 -8.40 7.02 -4.76
C ALA A 93 -7.46 7.72 -3.78
N LEU A 94 -6.32 7.09 -3.55
CA LEU A 94 -5.27 7.60 -2.68
C LEU A 94 -4.13 8.14 -3.54
N LEU A 95 -3.61 9.31 -3.18
CA LEU A 95 -2.37 9.84 -3.71
C LEU A 95 -1.26 9.64 -2.69
N THR A 96 -0.20 8.99 -3.09
CA THR A 96 0.99 8.79 -2.27
C THR A 96 2.14 9.66 -2.77
N LYS A 97 3.02 10.08 -1.87
CA LYS A 97 4.26 10.76 -2.19
C LYS A 97 5.41 10.04 -1.49
N GLN A 98 6.33 9.51 -2.27
CA GLN A 98 7.47 8.73 -1.78
C GLN A 98 8.75 9.06 -2.54
N PRO A 99 9.93 8.89 -1.91
CA PRO A 99 11.19 8.87 -2.65
C PRO A 99 11.13 7.90 -3.83
N SER A 100 11.66 8.30 -4.98
CA SER A 100 11.57 7.49 -6.21
C SER A 100 12.11 6.07 -6.03
N VAL A 101 13.16 5.90 -5.23
CA VAL A 101 13.81 4.59 -4.97
C VAL A 101 12.93 3.61 -4.18
N SER A 102 12.02 4.10 -3.33
CA SER A 102 11.15 3.27 -2.48
C SER A 102 9.68 3.28 -2.90
N SER A 103 9.33 4.10 -3.86
CA SER A 103 7.96 4.37 -4.26
C SER A 103 7.18 3.11 -4.69
N ASP A 104 7.79 2.27 -5.54
CA ASP A 104 7.12 1.08 -6.06
C ASP A 104 7.00 -0.02 -4.99
N LEU A 105 7.98 -0.12 -4.09
CA LEU A 105 7.93 -1.03 -2.94
C LEU A 105 6.83 -0.62 -1.95
N PHE A 106 6.72 0.68 -1.67
CA PHE A 106 5.65 1.20 -0.82
C PHE A 106 4.27 0.94 -1.41
N LEU A 107 4.11 1.15 -2.72
CA LEU A 107 2.85 0.89 -3.40
C LEU A 107 2.47 -0.61 -3.35
N ALA A 108 3.43 -1.50 -3.56
CA ALA A 108 3.23 -2.94 -3.44
C ALA A 108 2.78 -3.33 -2.01
N ALA A 109 3.45 -2.80 -0.98
CA ALA A 109 3.06 -3.03 0.42
C ALA A 109 1.66 -2.47 0.73
N LEU A 110 1.30 -1.32 0.15
CA LEU A 110 -0.03 -0.74 0.33
C LEU A 110 -1.13 -1.62 -0.31
N PHE A 111 -0.86 -2.23 -1.46
CA PHE A 111 -1.78 -3.19 -2.08
C PHE A 111 -1.96 -4.46 -1.22
N GLU A 112 -0.91 -4.96 -0.58
CA GLU A 112 -1.00 -6.13 0.31
C GLU A 112 -1.92 -5.90 1.50
N ILE A 113 -2.00 -4.66 2.00
CA ILE A 113 -2.86 -4.29 3.13
C ILE A 113 -4.15 -3.58 2.71
N GLU A 114 -4.49 -3.56 1.42
CA GLU A 114 -5.65 -2.83 0.89
C GLU A 114 -6.95 -3.17 1.65
N ALA A 115 -7.18 -4.44 1.97
CA ALA A 115 -8.37 -4.85 2.71
C ALA A 115 -8.49 -4.18 4.09
N ASN A 116 -7.37 -3.97 4.77
CA ASN A 116 -7.34 -3.30 6.07
C ASN A 116 -7.53 -1.79 5.91
N VAL A 117 -6.94 -1.20 4.87
CA VAL A 117 -7.16 0.22 4.51
C VAL A 117 -8.63 0.46 4.19
N VAL A 118 -9.27 -0.43 3.42
CA VAL A 118 -10.71 -0.39 3.13
C VAL A 118 -11.53 -0.45 4.42
N ALA A 119 -11.18 -1.32 5.37
CA ALA A 119 -11.87 -1.40 6.66
C ALA A 119 -11.74 -0.09 7.46
N GLU A 120 -10.56 0.51 7.51
CA GLU A 120 -10.32 1.79 8.18
C GLU A 120 -11.10 2.93 7.54
N ILE A 121 -11.12 3.00 6.21
CA ILE A 121 -11.94 3.97 5.46
C ILE A 121 -13.42 3.77 5.77
N THR A 122 -13.90 2.52 5.73
CA THR A 122 -15.31 2.19 6.01
C THR A 122 -15.73 2.72 7.37
N ASN A 123 -14.93 2.50 8.42
CA ASN A 123 -15.22 3.00 9.77
C ASN A 123 -15.36 4.54 9.81
N ASN A 124 -14.59 5.25 8.97
CA ASN A 124 -14.59 6.70 8.94
C ASN A 124 -15.75 7.31 8.15
N ILE A 125 -16.41 6.53 7.26
CA ILE A 125 -17.55 6.99 6.46
C ILE A 125 -18.92 6.56 7.01
N LEU A 126 -18.96 5.80 8.11
CA LEU A 126 -20.23 5.34 8.73
C LEU A 126 -21.15 6.49 9.17
N GLU A 127 -20.60 7.65 9.51
CA GLU A 127 -21.31 8.82 10.00
C GLU A 127 -21.39 9.96 8.99
N VAL A 128 -21.40 9.64 7.70
CA VAL A 128 -21.45 10.68 6.65
C VAL A 128 -22.85 11.26 6.52
N THR A 129 -22.91 12.59 6.40
CA THR A 129 -24.14 13.36 6.17
C THR A 129 -24.31 13.76 4.72
N ARG A 130 -25.54 14.10 4.34
CA ARG A 130 -25.83 14.62 3.00
C ARG A 130 -25.04 15.89 2.69
N SER A 131 -24.91 16.79 3.65
CA SER A 131 -24.19 18.06 3.48
C SER A 131 -22.69 17.83 3.17
N GLN A 132 -22.10 16.81 3.78
CA GLN A 132 -20.68 16.44 3.52
C GLN A 132 -20.49 15.93 2.08
N LEU A 133 -21.42 15.15 1.54
CA LEU A 133 -21.29 14.62 0.18
C LEU A 133 -21.72 15.63 -0.90
N SER A 134 -22.71 16.49 -0.61
CA SER A 134 -23.26 17.42 -1.60
C SER A 134 -22.41 18.66 -1.80
N SER A 135 -21.68 19.12 -0.77
CA SER A 135 -20.89 20.35 -0.86
C SER A 135 -19.41 20.06 -1.15
N THR A 136 -18.75 20.96 -1.86
CA THR A 136 -17.31 20.86 -2.13
C THR A 136 -16.48 20.90 -0.85
N ASN A 137 -16.84 21.74 0.11
CA ASN A 137 -16.14 21.83 1.39
C ASN A 137 -16.34 20.57 2.23
N GLY A 138 -17.56 20.03 2.29
CA GLY A 138 -17.85 18.78 2.99
C GLY A 138 -17.08 17.60 2.42
N ARG A 139 -16.98 17.49 1.09
CA ARG A 139 -16.14 16.45 0.46
C ARG A 139 -14.65 16.62 0.78
N LYS A 140 -14.16 17.86 0.83
CA LYS A 140 -12.79 18.16 1.25
C LYS A 140 -12.52 17.71 2.69
N GLU A 141 -13.41 18.06 3.63
CA GLU A 141 -13.30 17.65 5.02
C GLU A 141 -13.33 16.12 5.18
N LEU A 142 -14.24 15.46 4.46
CA LEU A 142 -14.31 13.99 4.45
C LEU A 142 -13.02 13.37 3.90
N SER A 143 -12.49 13.90 2.79
CA SER A 143 -11.20 13.45 2.23
C SER A 143 -10.05 13.61 3.21
N HIS A 144 -9.98 14.73 3.94
CA HIS A 144 -8.97 14.94 4.97
C HIS A 144 -9.12 13.97 6.14
N LYS A 145 -10.34 13.76 6.62
CA LYS A 145 -10.63 12.80 7.70
C LYS A 145 -10.17 11.39 7.30
N ILE A 146 -10.49 10.94 6.10
CA ILE A 146 -10.09 9.63 5.58
C ILE A 146 -8.56 9.56 5.45
N LYS A 147 -7.92 10.58 4.89
CA LYS A 147 -6.46 10.65 4.75
C LYS A 147 -5.77 10.47 6.11
N ASP A 148 -6.21 11.24 7.10
CA ASP A 148 -5.60 11.22 8.43
C ASP A 148 -5.80 9.85 9.11
N ALA A 149 -6.97 9.24 8.97
CA ALA A 149 -7.24 7.91 9.50
C ALA A 149 -6.36 6.84 8.84
N VAL A 150 -6.21 6.86 7.52
CA VAL A 150 -5.35 5.92 6.80
C VAL A 150 -3.88 6.12 7.21
N ASN A 151 -3.39 7.35 7.30
CA ASN A 151 -2.02 7.61 7.73
C ASN A 151 -1.76 7.13 9.17
N VAL A 152 -2.69 7.37 10.10
CA VAL A 152 -2.61 6.82 11.47
C VAL A 152 -2.59 5.30 11.47
N TYR A 153 -3.37 4.65 10.59
CA TYR A 153 -3.34 3.21 10.43
C TYR A 153 -1.98 2.73 9.91
N LEU A 154 -1.40 3.40 8.91
CA LEU A 154 -0.08 3.07 8.38
C LEU A 154 1.00 3.17 9.46
N GLU A 155 1.03 4.26 10.23
CA GLU A 155 1.97 4.46 11.35
C GLU A 155 1.86 3.35 12.40
N LYS A 156 0.65 2.94 12.77
CA LYS A 156 0.43 1.84 13.74
C LYS A 156 0.94 0.48 13.24
N ASN A 157 1.13 0.33 11.94
CA ASN A 157 1.64 -0.88 11.30
C ASN A 157 3.09 -0.71 10.79
N ASP A 158 3.84 0.21 11.39
CA ASP A 158 5.24 0.49 11.07
C ASP A 158 5.49 0.88 9.60
N MET A 159 4.47 1.45 8.95
CA MET A 159 4.56 1.97 7.60
C MET A 159 4.63 3.50 7.62
N LYS A 160 5.36 4.08 6.67
CA LYS A 160 5.44 5.55 6.52
C LYS A 160 4.06 6.13 6.18
N PRO A 161 3.59 7.20 6.86
CA PRO A 161 2.33 7.88 6.55
C PRO A 161 2.49 8.73 5.29
N ALA A 162 2.39 8.11 4.14
CA ALA A 162 2.72 8.73 2.85
C ALA A 162 1.50 9.07 1.99
N ILE A 163 0.29 8.95 2.54
CA ILE A 163 -0.92 9.40 1.84
C ILE A 163 -0.99 10.92 1.94
N THR A 164 -0.82 11.61 0.83
CA THR A 164 -0.85 13.07 0.76
C THR A 164 -2.24 13.62 0.50
N GLU A 165 -3.05 12.87 -0.26
CA GLU A 165 -4.40 13.28 -0.61
C GLU A 165 -5.31 12.07 -0.83
N VAL A 166 -6.60 12.23 -0.53
CA VAL A 166 -7.67 11.28 -0.85
C VAL A 166 -8.65 11.96 -1.79
N PHE A 167 -8.90 11.33 -2.93
CA PHE A 167 -9.85 11.81 -3.92
C PHE A 167 -11.15 11.03 -3.84
N ILE A 168 -12.25 11.72 -3.76
CA ILE A 168 -13.58 11.17 -3.99
C ILE A 168 -13.84 11.25 -5.49
N ILE A 169 -13.74 10.10 -6.18
CA ILE A 169 -13.79 10.03 -7.64
C ILE A 169 -15.24 10.05 -8.12
N ASN A 170 -16.11 9.38 -7.39
CA ASN A 170 -17.51 9.24 -7.72
C ASN A 170 -18.37 9.32 -6.46
N VAL A 171 -19.50 10.01 -6.54
CA VAL A 171 -20.51 10.10 -5.47
C VAL A 171 -21.88 9.92 -6.08
N ASN A 172 -22.66 9.00 -5.54
CA ASN A 172 -24.05 8.83 -5.89
C ASN A 172 -24.91 8.83 -4.62
N ILE A 173 -26.02 9.56 -4.61
CA ILE A 173 -27.00 9.62 -3.52
C ILE A 173 -28.35 9.22 -4.11
N ILE A 174 -29.02 8.24 -3.50
CA ILE A 174 -30.27 7.61 -3.98
C ILE A 174 -31.33 7.69 -2.88
#